data_ea5074b6bc689a5a56a2449e1d9c9f83
#
_entry.id   ea5074b6bc689a5a56a2449e1d9c9f83
#
_cell.length_a   1.000
_cell.length_b   1.000
_cell.length_c   1.000
_cell.angle_alpha   90.00
_cell.angle_beta   90.00
_cell.angle_gamma   90.00
#
_symmetry.space_group_name_H-M   'P 1'
#
loop_
_entity.id
_entity.type
_entity.pdbx_description
1 polymer ?
#
loop_
_entity_poly.entity_id
_entity_poly.type
_entity_poly.pdbx_seq_one_letter_code
_entity_poly.pdbx_strand_id
1 'polypeptide(L)'
;MTANAKPKAGEITARTAARIAAVQALYQMDLAGTDLNDVIAEFFNDRFSGDNRDEKLAGADRVFFADILRAVVRRQREIDPIIDEQLATGWRLVRVDSILRAILRGGVAELLDRYDVPARVAISEYVNVARVFFDEDEPRVV
;
A
#
# COMPACT_ATOMS: atom_id res chain seq x y z
N MET A 1 -19.18 24.03 -0.40
CA MET A 1 -17.99 23.15 -0.42
C MET A 1 -18.38 21.74 -0.16
N THR A 2 -17.98 20.88 -1.02
CA THR A 2 -18.28 19.47 -0.88
C THR A 2 -17.06 18.66 -0.42
N ALA A 3 -16.07 19.33 0.15
CA ALA A 3 -14.81 18.71 0.55
C ALA A 3 -15.01 17.54 1.52
N ASN A 4 -16.09 17.57 2.29
CA ASN A 4 -16.36 16.55 3.28
C ASN A 4 -17.41 15.53 2.85
N ALA A 5 -17.78 15.54 1.58
CA ALA A 5 -18.73 14.55 1.07
C ALA A 5 -18.11 13.16 1.17
N LYS A 6 -18.86 12.22 1.71
CA LYS A 6 -18.39 10.84 1.80
C LYS A 6 -18.43 10.19 0.42
N PRO A 7 -17.45 9.37 0.06
CA PRO A 7 -17.51 8.61 -1.18
C PRO A 7 -18.72 7.68 -1.18
N LYS A 8 -19.27 7.46 -2.35
CA LYS A 8 -20.31 6.46 -2.50
C LYS A 8 -19.75 5.07 -2.26
N ALA A 9 -20.61 4.13 -1.91
CA ALA A 9 -20.20 2.75 -1.73
C ALA A 9 -19.48 2.28 -3.01
N GLY A 10 -18.29 1.72 -2.85
CA GLY A 10 -17.49 1.24 -3.97
C GLY A 10 -16.53 2.26 -4.56
N GLU A 11 -16.66 3.53 -4.20
CA GLU A 11 -15.69 4.54 -4.64
C GLU A 11 -14.41 4.44 -3.83
N ILE A 12 -13.28 4.65 -4.52
CA ILE A 12 -11.96 4.64 -3.90
C ILE A 12 -11.53 6.08 -3.64
N THR A 13 -11.21 6.39 -2.38
CA THR A 13 -10.70 7.72 -2.04
C THR A 13 -9.29 7.90 -2.59
N ALA A 14 -8.82 9.15 -2.66
CA ALA A 14 -7.48 9.46 -3.12
C ALA A 14 -6.41 8.76 -2.29
N ARG A 15 -6.58 8.70 -0.96
CA ARG A 15 -5.63 8.01 -0.09
C ARG A 15 -5.74 6.50 -0.21
N THR A 16 -6.93 5.96 -0.38
CA THR A 16 -7.08 4.52 -0.61
C THR A 16 -6.38 4.11 -1.90
N ALA A 17 -6.56 4.88 -2.97
CA ALA A 17 -5.85 4.62 -4.22
C ALA A 17 -4.33 4.72 -4.05
N ALA A 18 -3.86 5.69 -3.26
CA ALA A 18 -2.44 5.82 -2.97
C ALA A 18 -1.89 4.60 -2.21
N ARG A 19 -2.66 4.06 -1.28
CA ARG A 19 -2.26 2.85 -0.54
C ARG A 19 -2.18 1.63 -1.45
N ILE A 20 -3.16 1.47 -2.33
CA ILE A 20 -3.15 0.38 -3.31
C ILE A 20 -1.92 0.49 -4.20
N ALA A 21 -1.65 1.69 -4.71
CA ALA A 21 -0.48 1.93 -5.55
C ALA A 21 0.82 1.69 -4.78
N ALA A 22 0.88 2.08 -3.51
CA ALA A 22 2.07 1.87 -2.68
C ALA A 22 2.35 0.38 -2.50
N VAL A 23 1.33 -0.43 -2.30
CA VAL A 23 1.49 -1.89 -2.19
C VAL A 23 2.04 -2.47 -3.50
N GLN A 24 1.50 -2.03 -4.64
CA GLN A 24 2.00 -2.46 -5.94
C GLN A 24 3.48 -2.08 -6.13
N ALA A 25 3.83 -0.86 -5.75
CA ALA A 25 5.20 -0.37 -5.86
C ALA A 25 6.15 -1.13 -4.94
N LEU A 26 5.74 -1.37 -3.70
CA LEU A 26 6.55 -2.15 -2.74
C LEU A 26 6.76 -3.59 -3.23
N TYR A 27 5.72 -4.18 -3.80
CA TYR A 27 5.82 -5.50 -4.40
C TYR A 27 6.85 -5.52 -5.53
N GLN A 28 6.78 -4.53 -6.42
CA GLN A 28 7.73 -4.41 -7.53
C GLN A 28 9.17 -4.24 -7.03
N MET A 29 9.36 -3.39 -6.03
CA MET A 29 10.69 -3.17 -5.45
C MET A 29 11.24 -4.45 -4.83
N ASP A 30 10.40 -5.22 -4.17
CA ASP A 30 10.80 -6.44 -3.49
C ASP A 30 11.20 -7.53 -4.50
N LEU A 31 10.45 -7.69 -5.56
CA LEU A 31 10.69 -8.75 -6.55
C LEU A 31 11.71 -8.37 -7.62
N ALA A 32 11.65 -7.14 -8.10
CA ALA A 32 12.49 -6.69 -9.21
C ALA A 32 13.73 -5.90 -8.78
N GLY A 33 13.81 -5.53 -7.50
CA GLY A 33 14.92 -4.72 -7.00
C GLY A 33 14.91 -3.29 -7.51
N THR A 34 13.76 -2.79 -7.95
CA THR A 34 13.65 -1.44 -8.47
C THR A 34 13.98 -0.42 -7.40
N ASP A 35 14.77 0.59 -7.75
CA ASP A 35 15.13 1.66 -6.83
C ASP A 35 13.93 2.51 -6.47
N LEU A 36 13.93 3.05 -5.24
CA LEU A 36 12.83 3.86 -4.72
C LEU A 36 12.46 5.03 -5.65
N ASN A 37 13.46 5.80 -6.07
CA ASN A 37 13.19 6.96 -6.90
C ASN A 37 12.68 6.56 -8.29
N ASP A 38 13.18 5.46 -8.81
CA ASP A 38 12.75 4.96 -10.12
C ASP A 38 11.30 4.48 -10.08
N VAL A 39 10.91 3.77 -9.03
CA VAL A 39 9.53 3.29 -8.93
C VAL A 39 8.55 4.45 -8.73
N ILE A 40 8.93 5.47 -7.96
CA ILE A 40 8.10 6.65 -7.79
C ILE A 40 7.90 7.35 -9.14
N ALA A 41 8.97 7.55 -9.89
CA ALA A 41 8.90 8.19 -11.20
C ALA A 41 8.04 7.38 -12.17
N GLU A 42 8.19 6.07 -12.18
CA GLU A 42 7.39 5.20 -13.04
C GLU A 42 5.90 5.33 -12.74
N PHE A 43 5.54 5.29 -11.45
CA PHE A 43 4.12 5.41 -11.08
C PHE A 43 3.56 6.77 -11.43
N PHE A 44 4.33 7.85 -11.20
CA PHE A 44 3.88 9.19 -11.54
C PHE A 44 3.66 9.35 -13.04
N ASN A 45 4.55 8.78 -13.85
CA ASN A 45 4.50 8.97 -15.30
C ASN A 45 3.54 8.00 -16.00
N ASP A 46 3.43 6.78 -15.50
CA ASP A 46 2.75 5.71 -16.24
C ASP A 46 1.46 5.23 -15.58
N ARG A 47 1.42 5.16 -14.24
CA ARG A 47 0.28 4.59 -13.53
C ARG A 47 -0.76 5.63 -13.15
N PHE A 48 -0.32 6.82 -12.76
CA PHE A 48 -1.23 7.88 -12.33
C PHE A 48 -1.62 8.80 -13.48
N SER A 49 -0.85 8.82 -14.54
CA SER A 49 -1.09 9.71 -15.66
C SER A 49 -0.62 9.05 -16.96
N GLY A 50 -0.79 9.74 -18.09
CA GLY A 50 -0.37 9.21 -19.38
C GLY A 50 -1.42 8.34 -20.04
N ASP A 51 -1.08 7.81 -21.21
CA ASP A 51 -2.02 7.07 -22.03
C ASP A 51 -2.34 5.68 -21.46
N ASN A 52 -1.41 5.11 -20.71
CA ASN A 52 -1.56 3.78 -20.13
C ASN A 52 -1.85 3.80 -18.64
N ARG A 53 -2.35 4.93 -18.15
CA ARG A 53 -2.64 5.07 -16.72
C ARG A 53 -3.67 4.03 -16.26
N ASP A 54 -3.55 3.65 -14.99
CA ASP A 54 -4.56 2.81 -14.36
C ASP A 54 -5.66 3.74 -13.85
N GLU A 55 -6.86 3.61 -14.40
CA GLU A 55 -7.98 4.48 -14.02
C GLU A 55 -8.32 4.40 -12.54
N LYS A 56 -8.11 3.25 -11.92
CA LYS A 56 -8.34 3.10 -10.48
C LYS A 56 -7.38 3.93 -9.65
N LEU A 57 -6.21 4.25 -10.20
CA LEU A 57 -5.15 4.97 -9.50
C LEU A 57 -5.03 6.43 -9.93
N ALA A 58 -5.71 6.83 -10.98
CA ALA A 58 -5.53 8.16 -11.59
C ALA A 58 -5.77 9.29 -10.60
N GLY A 59 -6.68 9.11 -9.66
CA GLY A 59 -6.99 10.12 -8.64
C GLY A 59 -6.20 9.98 -7.34
N ALA A 60 -5.17 9.13 -7.32
CA ALA A 60 -4.43 8.88 -6.09
C ALA A 60 -3.72 10.13 -5.55
N ASP A 61 -3.65 10.22 -4.23
CA ASP A 61 -2.86 11.22 -3.54
C ASP A 61 -1.37 10.88 -3.70
N ARG A 62 -0.72 11.56 -4.64
CA ARG A 62 0.66 11.25 -5.02
C ARG A 62 1.67 11.53 -3.91
N VAL A 63 1.44 12.56 -3.12
CA VAL A 63 2.30 12.89 -1.99
C VAL A 63 2.21 11.79 -0.94
N PHE A 64 1.00 11.36 -0.62
CA PHE A 64 0.77 10.30 0.34
C PHE A 64 1.42 8.97 -0.12
N PHE A 65 1.26 8.64 -1.40
CA PHE A 65 1.89 7.48 -2.01
C PHE A 65 3.42 7.49 -1.82
N ALA A 66 4.06 8.59 -2.20
CA ALA A 66 5.51 8.71 -2.09
C ALA A 66 5.96 8.67 -0.64
N ASP A 67 5.20 9.29 0.27
CA ASP A 67 5.52 9.28 1.70
C ASP A 67 5.50 7.87 2.27
N ILE A 68 4.52 7.04 1.89
CA ILE A 68 4.48 5.64 2.34
C ILE A 68 5.73 4.90 1.89
N LEU A 69 6.09 5.03 0.61
CA LEU A 69 7.26 4.33 0.07
C LEU A 69 8.53 4.76 0.78
N ARG A 70 8.70 6.06 0.98
CA ARG A 70 9.88 6.59 1.66
C ARG A 70 9.94 6.14 3.11
N ALA A 71 8.79 6.10 3.78
CA ALA A 71 8.73 5.64 5.17
C ALA A 71 9.13 4.16 5.28
N VAL A 72 8.64 3.32 4.39
CA VAL A 72 8.98 1.90 4.39
C VAL A 72 10.50 1.72 4.20
N VAL A 73 11.07 2.38 3.19
CA VAL A 73 12.50 2.25 2.91
C VAL A 73 13.35 2.76 4.07
N ARG A 74 12.98 3.92 4.61
CA ARG A 74 13.73 4.54 5.70
C ARG A 74 13.69 3.70 6.97
N ARG A 75 12.56 3.07 7.26
CA ARG A 75 12.32 2.37 8.52
C ARG A 75 12.22 0.86 8.40
N GLN A 76 12.62 0.30 7.27
CA GLN A 76 12.45 -1.14 7.04
C GLN A 76 13.13 -1.99 8.12
N ARG A 77 14.27 -1.54 8.62
CA ARG A 77 15.00 -2.26 9.68
C ARG A 77 14.26 -2.30 11.00
N GLU A 78 13.35 -1.34 11.24
CA GLU A 78 12.46 -1.35 12.40
C GLU A 78 11.19 -2.13 12.10
N ILE A 79 10.65 -1.94 10.89
CA ILE A 79 9.35 -2.49 10.50
C ILE A 79 9.37 -4.01 10.45
N ASP A 80 10.36 -4.58 9.77
CA ASP A 80 10.39 -6.03 9.56
C ASP A 80 10.46 -6.83 10.87
N PRO A 81 11.28 -6.47 11.85
CA PRO A 81 11.25 -7.16 13.13
C PRO A 81 9.93 -7.02 13.88
N ILE A 82 9.27 -5.85 13.80
CA ILE A 82 7.97 -5.65 14.44
C ILE A 82 6.96 -6.64 13.86
N ILE A 83 6.94 -6.78 12.54
CA ILE A 83 6.03 -7.70 11.88
C ILE A 83 6.35 -9.15 12.27
N ASP A 84 7.62 -9.54 12.24
CA ASP A 84 8.03 -10.90 12.59
C ASP A 84 7.61 -11.29 14.00
N GLU A 85 7.68 -10.35 14.95
CA GLU A 85 7.27 -10.61 16.33
C GLU A 85 5.78 -10.90 16.45
N GLN A 86 4.97 -10.32 15.58
CA GLN A 86 3.51 -10.45 15.63
C GLN A 86 2.98 -11.63 14.83
N LEU A 87 3.80 -12.20 13.95
CA LEU A 87 3.37 -13.36 13.16
C LEU A 87 3.29 -14.60 14.05
N ALA A 88 2.40 -15.51 13.68
CA ALA A 88 2.25 -16.77 14.41
C ALA A 88 3.56 -17.55 14.41
N THR A 89 3.75 -18.39 15.43
CA THR A 89 4.93 -19.23 15.55
C THR A 89 5.16 -20.03 14.27
N GLY A 90 6.38 -19.97 13.75
CA GLY A 90 6.74 -20.63 12.50
C GLY A 90 6.57 -19.78 11.25
N TRP A 91 5.91 -18.64 11.36
CA TRP A 91 5.79 -17.71 10.24
C TRP A 91 6.89 -16.64 10.31
N ARG A 92 7.49 -16.37 9.18
CA ARG A 92 8.50 -15.33 9.06
C ARG A 92 8.12 -14.42 7.90
N LEU A 93 8.38 -13.12 8.04
CA LEU A 93 8.07 -12.15 6.99
C LEU A 93 8.65 -12.56 5.64
N VAL A 94 9.86 -13.11 5.63
CA VAL A 94 10.51 -13.55 4.39
C VAL A 94 9.78 -14.68 3.68
N ARG A 95 8.94 -15.44 4.42
CA ARG A 95 8.17 -16.55 3.86
C ARG A 95 6.73 -16.19 3.58
N VAL A 96 6.33 -15.01 3.97
CA VAL A 96 4.98 -14.51 3.71
C VAL A 96 4.89 -14.14 2.23
N ASP A 97 3.71 -14.36 1.64
CA ASP A 97 3.44 -13.95 0.27
C ASP A 97 3.90 -12.50 0.04
N SER A 98 4.52 -12.25 -1.10
CA SER A 98 5.12 -10.94 -1.41
C SER A 98 4.13 -9.79 -1.37
N ILE A 99 2.89 -10.02 -1.80
CA ILE A 99 1.85 -8.98 -1.74
C ILE A 99 1.47 -8.72 -0.29
N LEU A 100 1.26 -9.77 0.49
CA LEU A 100 0.94 -9.62 1.91
C LEU A 100 2.09 -8.93 2.65
N ARG A 101 3.33 -9.26 2.32
CA ARG A 101 4.50 -8.59 2.90
C ARG A 101 4.47 -7.10 2.61
N ALA A 102 4.16 -6.72 1.36
CA ALA A 102 4.04 -5.31 0.98
C ALA A 102 2.93 -4.60 1.76
N ILE A 103 1.78 -5.25 1.92
CA ILE A 103 0.65 -4.72 2.69
C ILE A 103 1.06 -4.48 4.14
N LEU A 104 1.72 -5.45 4.76
CA LEU A 104 2.14 -5.35 6.15
C LEU A 104 3.16 -4.23 6.34
N ARG A 105 4.14 -4.13 5.44
CA ARG A 105 5.14 -3.08 5.51
C ARG A 105 4.52 -1.69 5.38
N GLY A 106 3.63 -1.52 4.41
CA GLY A 106 2.93 -0.25 4.22
C GLY A 106 2.09 0.13 5.43
N GLY A 107 1.35 -0.83 5.96
CA GLY A 107 0.50 -0.60 7.13
C GLY A 107 1.28 -0.18 8.36
N VAL A 108 2.37 -0.89 8.65
CA VAL A 108 3.20 -0.55 9.82
C VAL A 108 3.87 0.81 9.62
N ALA A 109 4.33 1.12 8.40
CA ALA A 109 4.92 2.43 8.13
C ALA A 109 3.95 3.56 8.41
N GLU A 110 2.67 3.41 8.02
CA GLU A 110 1.67 4.43 8.34
C GLU A 110 1.46 4.56 9.85
N LEU A 111 1.39 3.45 10.55
CA LEU A 111 1.22 3.47 12.01
C LEU A 111 2.38 4.19 12.70
N LEU A 112 3.58 4.04 12.19
CA LEU A 112 4.78 4.64 12.79
C LEU A 112 5.00 6.10 12.39
N ASP A 113 4.67 6.45 11.14
CA ASP A 113 5.07 7.74 10.58
C ASP A 113 3.93 8.73 10.36
N ARG A 114 2.71 8.26 10.18
CA ARG A 114 1.59 9.15 9.84
C ARG A 114 0.69 9.38 11.05
N TYR A 115 1.09 10.32 11.89
CA TYR A 115 0.33 10.63 13.10
C TYR A 115 -1.01 11.32 12.82
N ASP A 116 -1.18 11.87 11.61
CA ASP A 116 -2.43 12.46 11.18
C ASP A 116 -3.50 11.41 10.84
N VAL A 117 -3.11 10.14 10.70
CA VAL A 117 -4.04 9.05 10.42
C VAL A 117 -4.26 8.25 11.71
N PRO A 118 -5.49 8.20 12.24
CA PRO A 118 -5.74 7.36 13.41
C PRO A 118 -5.42 5.89 13.13
N ALA A 119 -4.87 5.20 14.12
CA ALA A 119 -4.46 3.80 13.95
C ALA A 119 -5.60 2.92 13.45
N ARG A 120 -6.79 3.10 13.98
CA ARG A 120 -7.97 2.35 13.58
C ARG A 120 -8.31 2.56 12.10
N VAL A 121 -8.11 3.78 11.59
CA VAL A 121 -8.33 4.08 10.17
C VAL A 121 -7.27 3.40 9.32
N ALA A 122 -6.01 3.47 9.70
CA ALA A 122 -4.93 2.82 8.97
C ALA A 122 -5.17 1.31 8.88
N ILE A 123 -5.49 0.67 10.00
CA ILE A 123 -5.74 -0.77 10.04
C ILE A 123 -6.91 -1.13 9.11
N SER A 124 -8.03 -0.42 9.23
CA SER A 124 -9.21 -0.65 8.42
C SER A 124 -8.89 -0.49 6.91
N GLU A 125 -8.12 0.53 6.57
CA GLU A 125 -7.74 0.78 5.19
C GLU A 125 -6.87 -0.33 4.62
N TYR A 126 -5.92 -0.84 5.39
CA TYR A 126 -5.06 -1.92 4.89
C TYR A 126 -5.78 -3.27 4.83
N VAL A 127 -6.80 -3.48 5.66
CA VAL A 127 -7.70 -4.64 5.49
C VAL A 127 -8.44 -4.51 4.16
N ASN A 128 -8.93 -3.32 3.84
CA ASN A 128 -9.60 -3.09 2.56
C ASN A 128 -8.65 -3.24 1.37
N VAL A 129 -7.43 -2.76 1.50
CA VAL A 129 -6.41 -2.95 0.47
C VAL A 129 -6.15 -4.45 0.25
N ALA A 130 -6.04 -5.21 1.34
CA ALA A 130 -5.85 -6.66 1.23
C ALA A 130 -7.00 -7.31 0.46
N ARG A 131 -8.23 -6.87 0.70
CA ARG A 131 -9.39 -7.38 -0.04
C ARG A 131 -9.28 -7.10 -1.53
N VAL A 132 -8.79 -5.91 -1.90
CA VAL A 132 -8.61 -5.58 -3.31
C VAL A 132 -7.69 -6.58 -4.00
N PHE A 133 -6.59 -6.95 -3.33
CA PHE A 133 -5.62 -7.86 -3.93
C PHE A 133 -6.02 -9.33 -3.86
N PHE A 134 -6.68 -9.76 -2.80
CA PHE A 134 -6.95 -11.18 -2.58
C PHE A 134 -8.37 -11.59 -2.96
N ASP A 135 -9.34 -10.73 -2.79
CA ASP A 135 -10.72 -11.06 -3.12
C ASP A 135 -10.94 -11.25 -4.62
N GLU A 136 -10.11 -10.62 -5.45
CA GLU A 136 -10.20 -10.81 -6.89
C GLU A 136 -9.96 -12.26 -7.29
N ASP A 137 -9.12 -12.96 -6.55
CA ASP A 137 -8.79 -14.34 -6.83
C ASP A 137 -9.59 -15.34 -6.00
N GLU A 138 -10.18 -14.88 -4.91
CA GLU A 138 -10.89 -15.72 -3.96
C GLU A 138 -12.00 -16.57 -4.60
N PRO A 139 -12.86 -16.03 -5.44
CA PRO A 139 -13.91 -16.83 -6.06
C PRO A 139 -13.38 -17.99 -6.90
N ARG A 140 -12.16 -17.90 -7.35
CA ARG A 140 -11.53 -18.96 -8.14
C ARG A 140 -10.97 -20.07 -7.26
N VAL A 141 -10.65 -19.73 -6.05
CA VAL A 141 -10.11 -20.69 -5.08
C VAL A 141 -11.24 -21.52 -4.49
N VAL A 142 -12.37 -20.89 -4.30
CA VAL A 142 -13.56 -21.57 -3.79
C VAL A 142 -14.20 -22.41 -4.89
#